data_5b89a8d48461d09d4857b19e3844e51a
#
_entry.id   5b89a8d48461d09d4857b19e3844e51a
#
_cell.length_a   1.000
_cell.length_b   1.000
_cell.length_c   1.000
_cell.angle_alpha   90.00
_cell.angle_beta   90.00
_cell.angle_gamma   90.00
#
_symmetry.space_group_name_H-M   'P 1'
#
loop_
_entity.id
_entity.type
_entity.pdbx_description
1 polymer ?
#
loop_
_entity_poly.entity_id
_entity_poly.type
_entity_poly.pdbx_seq_one_letter_code
_entity_poly.pdbx_strand_id
1 'polypeptide(L)'
;MKRIMILLMGILGGLTASAQDEIGDPTFVPTVKVGKALVDGDSIQYMEMSNVYVYPELTFKSKRQQQSYLRLVKNVKKVLPLAKQVRQIIIETAEFTETLPQEERKAHLKRVEQSVVKQYKPQMKKLTFSQGKLLIKLVDRECHSTAYEAMQAFIGPVRSGMWQAFAWMFGASLKKGYDAEGTDRLTERVVLMVEAGQL
;
A
#
# COMPACT_ATOMS: atom_id res chain seq x y z
N MET A 1 -21.74 27.97 -61.18
CA MET A 1 -20.35 27.50 -60.88
C MET A 1 -19.66 28.35 -59.81
N LYS A 2 -19.70 29.68 -59.84
CA LYS A 2 -19.02 30.55 -58.84
C LYS A 2 -19.51 30.38 -57.38
N ARG A 3 -20.81 30.10 -57.18
CA ARG A 3 -21.37 29.91 -55.83
C ARG A 3 -20.95 28.57 -55.15
N ILE A 4 -20.72 27.55 -55.93
CA ILE A 4 -20.28 26.23 -55.47
C ILE A 4 -18.79 26.28 -55.05
N MET A 5 -17.99 27.08 -55.78
CA MET A 5 -16.58 27.27 -55.51
C MET A 5 -16.33 28.03 -54.18
N ILE A 6 -17.21 28.98 -53.85
CA ILE A 6 -17.14 29.73 -52.59
C ILE A 6 -17.52 28.83 -51.40
N LEU A 7 -18.47 27.90 -51.58
CA LEU A 7 -18.88 26.94 -50.56
C LEU A 7 -17.78 25.88 -50.30
N LEU A 8 -17.07 25.48 -51.37
CA LEU A 8 -15.96 24.53 -51.25
C LEU A 8 -14.74 25.17 -50.57
N MET A 9 -14.52 26.49 -50.76
CA MET A 9 -13.42 27.21 -50.14
C MET A 9 -13.70 27.51 -48.65
N GLY A 10 -14.98 27.61 -48.25
CA GLY A 10 -15.40 27.73 -46.84
C GLY A 10 -15.24 26.43 -46.06
N ILE A 11 -15.35 25.27 -46.70
CA ILE A 11 -15.20 23.96 -46.05
C ILE A 11 -13.69 23.62 -45.84
N LEU A 12 -12.80 24.09 -46.74
CA LEU A 12 -11.35 23.86 -46.57
C LEU A 12 -10.72 24.76 -45.46
N GLY A 13 -11.34 25.92 -45.16
CA GLY A 13 -10.87 26.82 -44.13
C GLY A 13 -11.22 26.42 -42.69
N GLY A 14 -12.12 25.44 -42.52
CA GLY A 14 -12.59 24.96 -41.22
C GLY A 14 -11.84 23.80 -40.63
N LEU A 15 -10.84 23.23 -41.34
CA LEU A 15 -10.11 22.04 -40.92
C LEU A 15 -8.70 22.30 -40.34
N THR A 16 -8.35 23.56 -40.08
CA THR A 16 -7.06 23.91 -39.44
C THR A 16 -7.25 24.41 -38.03
N ALA A 17 -8.31 24.03 -37.35
CA ALA A 17 -8.46 24.31 -35.95
C ALA A 17 -8.19 23.04 -35.14
N SER A 18 -7.14 23.13 -34.33
CA SER A 18 -6.88 22.26 -33.18
C SER A 18 -6.18 20.93 -33.44
N ALA A 19 -4.94 21.01 -33.93
CA ALA A 19 -3.90 20.22 -33.29
C ALA A 19 -3.16 21.17 -32.31
N GLN A 20 -3.83 21.65 -31.29
CA GLN A 20 -3.17 21.91 -30.04
C GLN A 20 -2.96 20.53 -29.43
N ASP A 21 -1.73 20.01 -29.54
CA ASP A 21 -1.22 19.05 -28.60
C ASP A 21 -1.57 19.64 -27.23
N GLU A 22 -2.60 19.11 -26.59
CA GLU A 22 -2.65 19.09 -25.14
C GLU A 22 -1.39 18.35 -24.71
N ILE A 23 -0.28 19.08 -24.59
CA ILE A 23 0.75 18.74 -23.64
C ILE A 23 -0.03 18.61 -22.36
N GLY A 24 -0.32 17.37 -22.02
CA GLY A 24 -1.17 17.04 -20.88
C GLY A 24 -0.70 17.88 -19.71
N ASP A 25 -1.63 18.64 -19.20
CA ASP A 25 -1.46 19.39 -17.96
C ASP A 25 -0.63 18.49 -17.04
N PRO A 26 0.52 18.95 -16.52
CA PRO A 26 1.31 18.12 -15.62
C PRO A 26 0.43 17.85 -14.39
N THR A 27 -0.40 16.83 -14.50
CA THR A 27 -1.40 16.43 -13.49
C THR A 27 -0.75 15.97 -12.21
N PHE A 28 0.58 15.95 -12.16
CA PHE A 28 1.34 15.65 -10.96
C PHE A 28 2.25 16.83 -10.61
N VAL A 29 1.74 17.76 -9.85
CA VAL A 29 2.57 18.69 -9.08
C VAL A 29 2.96 17.92 -7.81
N PRO A 30 4.21 17.48 -7.65
CA PRO A 30 4.63 16.81 -6.42
C PRO A 30 4.52 17.82 -5.28
N THR A 31 3.47 17.68 -4.47
CA THR A 31 3.33 18.46 -3.24
C THR A 31 4.26 17.87 -2.19
N VAL A 32 5.39 18.53 -2.00
CA VAL A 32 6.33 18.18 -0.94
C VAL A 32 5.96 18.96 0.32
N LYS A 33 5.82 18.26 1.45
CA LYS A 33 5.64 18.93 2.74
C LYS A 33 6.95 19.59 3.14
N VAL A 34 6.93 20.92 3.18
CA VAL A 34 8.07 21.74 3.62
C VAL A 34 7.80 22.21 5.05
N GLY A 35 8.69 21.87 5.96
CA GLY A 35 8.70 22.37 7.33
C GLY A 35 9.50 23.64 7.45
N LYS A 36 9.37 24.36 8.57
CA LYS A 36 10.22 25.48 8.95
C LYS A 36 11.03 25.10 10.18
N ALA A 37 12.32 25.33 10.14
CA ALA A 37 13.22 25.15 11.27
C ALA A 37 13.92 26.49 11.59
N LEU A 38 14.14 26.77 12.85
CA LEU A 38 14.93 27.90 13.31
C LEU A 38 16.40 27.46 13.42
N VAL A 39 17.27 28.06 12.61
CA VAL A 39 18.70 27.78 12.64
C VAL A 39 19.43 29.12 12.79
N ASP A 40 20.21 29.28 13.83
CA ASP A 40 20.97 30.49 14.16
C ASP A 40 20.14 31.80 14.23
N GLY A 41 18.85 31.67 14.58
CA GLY A 41 17.90 32.80 14.65
C GLY A 41 17.14 33.06 13.36
N ASP A 42 17.50 32.43 12.27
CA ASP A 42 16.79 32.56 10.97
C ASP A 42 15.82 31.39 10.74
N SER A 43 14.66 31.68 10.16
CA SER A 43 13.67 30.68 9.78
C SER A 43 13.98 30.15 8.39
N ILE A 44 14.54 28.94 8.33
CA ILE A 44 14.82 28.26 7.07
C ILE A 44 13.76 27.22 6.74
N GLN A 45 13.54 26.99 5.44
CA GLN A 45 12.70 25.91 4.97
C GLN A 45 13.50 24.62 4.93
N TYR A 46 12.94 23.52 5.45
CA TYR A 46 13.54 22.20 5.34
C TYR A 46 12.54 21.19 4.77
N MET A 47 13.07 20.19 4.12
CA MET A 47 12.31 19.08 3.54
C MET A 47 12.86 17.77 4.06
N GLU A 48 11.98 16.95 4.63
CA GLU A 48 12.33 15.60 5.02
C GLU A 48 12.29 14.70 3.78
N MET A 49 13.44 14.14 3.42
CA MET A 49 13.56 13.25 2.27
C MET A 49 13.35 11.78 2.71
N SER A 50 12.76 10.98 1.82
CA SER A 50 12.64 9.54 2.04
C SER A 50 14.04 8.90 2.16
N ASN A 51 14.14 7.88 3.01
CA ASN A 51 15.36 7.10 3.15
C ASN A 51 15.75 6.45 1.82
N VAL A 52 17.04 6.46 1.50
CA VAL A 52 17.60 5.73 0.35
C VAL A 52 18.31 4.49 0.87
N TYR A 53 17.87 3.32 0.45
CA TYR A 53 18.48 2.05 0.85
C TYR A 53 19.48 1.61 -0.22
N VAL A 54 20.75 1.46 0.19
CA VAL A 54 21.83 0.98 -0.67
C VAL A 54 22.13 -0.47 -0.30
N TYR A 55 21.98 -1.37 -1.28
CA TYR A 55 22.24 -2.79 -1.10
C TYR A 55 23.28 -3.27 -2.13
N PRO A 56 24.05 -4.31 -1.80
CA PRO A 56 24.87 -5.01 -2.77
C PRO A 56 24.03 -5.52 -3.95
N GLU A 57 24.62 -5.57 -5.13
CA GLU A 57 23.95 -6.14 -6.31
C GLU A 57 23.51 -7.58 -6.05
N LEU A 58 22.31 -7.90 -6.55
CA LEU A 58 21.79 -9.26 -6.46
C LEU A 58 22.34 -10.09 -7.63
N THR A 59 23.15 -11.08 -7.30
CA THR A 59 23.60 -12.08 -8.25
C THR A 59 22.65 -13.28 -8.25
N PHE A 60 22.11 -13.63 -9.41
CA PHE A 60 21.18 -14.75 -9.55
C PHE A 60 21.90 -15.97 -10.17
N LYS A 61 21.84 -17.11 -9.48
CA LYS A 61 22.43 -18.37 -9.98
C LYS A 61 21.69 -18.95 -11.19
N SER A 62 20.44 -18.54 -11.41
CA SER A 62 19.62 -19.02 -12.52
C SER A 62 18.56 -18.01 -12.94
N LYS A 63 18.10 -18.10 -14.21
CA LYS A 63 16.97 -17.34 -14.73
C LYS A 63 15.69 -17.53 -13.88
N ARG A 64 15.50 -18.73 -13.34
CA ARG A 64 14.36 -19.05 -12.46
C ARG A 64 14.39 -18.22 -11.16
N GLN A 65 15.57 -18.06 -10.57
CA GLN A 65 15.75 -17.26 -9.36
C GLN A 65 15.48 -15.77 -9.65
N GLN A 66 15.99 -15.25 -10.76
CA GLN A 66 15.71 -13.89 -11.20
C GLN A 66 14.21 -13.65 -11.41
N GLN A 67 13.51 -14.56 -12.11
CA GLN A 67 12.08 -14.47 -12.31
C GLN A 67 11.28 -14.56 -10.99
N SER A 68 11.76 -15.33 -10.03
CA SER A 68 11.14 -15.41 -8.69
C SER A 68 11.28 -14.09 -7.94
N TYR A 69 12.43 -13.43 -8.05
CA TYR A 69 12.66 -12.11 -7.49
C TYR A 69 11.75 -11.05 -8.13
N LEU A 70 11.66 -11.01 -9.45
CA LEU A 70 10.77 -10.07 -10.17
C LEU A 70 9.30 -10.28 -9.80
N ARG A 71 8.88 -11.55 -9.62
CA ARG A 71 7.53 -11.86 -9.10
C ARG A 71 7.33 -11.37 -7.67
N LEU A 72 8.35 -11.50 -6.82
CA LEU A 72 8.31 -10.97 -5.46
C LEU A 72 8.10 -9.46 -5.47
N VAL A 73 8.90 -8.70 -6.25
CA VAL A 73 8.75 -7.25 -6.41
C VAL A 73 7.34 -6.88 -6.84
N LYS A 74 6.82 -7.52 -7.90
CA LYS A 74 5.45 -7.30 -8.38
C LYS A 74 4.39 -7.60 -7.31
N ASN A 75 4.57 -8.67 -6.55
CA ASN A 75 3.63 -9.05 -5.50
C ASN A 75 3.69 -8.09 -4.33
N VAL A 76 4.88 -7.65 -3.89
CA VAL A 76 5.04 -6.66 -2.82
C VAL A 76 4.36 -5.35 -3.22
N LYS A 77 4.64 -4.81 -4.40
CA LYS A 77 3.98 -3.58 -4.90
C LYS A 77 2.45 -3.67 -4.87
N LYS A 78 1.89 -4.85 -5.16
CA LYS A 78 0.44 -5.06 -5.15
C LYS A 78 -0.14 -5.21 -3.75
N VAL A 79 0.58 -5.88 -2.85
CA VAL A 79 0.03 -6.36 -1.57
C VAL A 79 0.38 -5.42 -0.41
N LEU A 80 1.51 -4.73 -0.46
CA LEU A 80 1.95 -3.81 0.59
C LEU A 80 0.92 -2.71 0.92
N PRO A 81 0.28 -2.04 -0.06
CA PRO A 81 -0.76 -1.07 0.24
C PRO A 81 -1.93 -1.67 1.03
N LEU A 82 -2.32 -2.92 0.73
CA LEU A 82 -3.37 -3.62 1.48
C LEU A 82 -2.95 -3.93 2.91
N ALA A 83 -1.68 -4.33 3.12
CA ALA A 83 -1.14 -4.57 4.46
C ALA A 83 -1.15 -3.29 5.31
N LYS A 84 -0.75 -2.16 4.73
CA LYS A 84 -0.79 -0.84 5.39
C LYS A 84 -2.22 -0.39 5.72
N GLN A 85 -3.18 -0.64 4.84
CA GLN A 85 -4.59 -0.38 5.12
C GLN A 85 -5.10 -1.22 6.30
N VAL A 86 -4.75 -2.50 6.35
CA VAL A 86 -5.11 -3.37 7.48
C VAL A 86 -4.51 -2.83 8.77
N ARG A 87 -3.23 -2.45 8.78
CA ARG A 87 -2.59 -1.82 9.94
C ARG A 87 -3.35 -0.58 10.41
N GLN A 88 -3.71 0.31 9.48
CA GLN A 88 -4.43 1.54 9.81
C GLN A 88 -5.78 1.24 10.47
N ILE A 89 -6.54 0.28 9.94
CA ILE A 89 -7.81 -0.15 10.53
C ILE A 89 -7.60 -0.70 11.95
N ILE A 90 -6.53 -1.44 12.16
CA ILE A 90 -6.18 -1.98 13.48
C ILE A 90 -5.94 -0.84 14.48
N ILE A 91 -5.13 0.16 14.09
CA ILE A 91 -4.82 1.32 14.94
C ILE A 91 -6.10 2.10 15.27
N GLU A 92 -6.86 2.51 14.26
CA GLU A 92 -8.10 3.28 14.44
C GLU A 92 -9.12 2.52 15.28
N THR A 93 -9.22 1.20 15.10
CA THR A 93 -10.12 0.35 15.91
C THR A 93 -9.65 0.29 17.34
N ALA A 94 -8.35 0.17 17.61
CA ALA A 94 -7.81 0.13 18.95
C ALA A 94 -8.06 1.46 19.67
N GLU A 95 -7.68 2.58 19.06
CA GLU A 95 -7.85 3.93 19.60
C GLU A 95 -9.35 4.21 19.91
N PHE A 96 -10.24 3.89 18.99
CA PHE A 96 -11.68 4.09 19.24
C PHE A 96 -12.22 3.15 20.32
N THR A 97 -11.74 1.91 20.38
CA THR A 97 -12.17 0.94 21.40
C THR A 97 -11.77 1.40 22.82
N GLU A 98 -10.65 2.10 22.96
CA GLU A 98 -10.22 2.66 24.25
C GLU A 98 -11.19 3.70 24.80
N THR A 99 -11.84 4.48 23.92
CA THR A 99 -12.81 5.50 24.32
C THR A 99 -14.16 4.93 24.77
N LEU A 100 -14.44 3.64 24.47
CA LEU A 100 -15.71 3.00 24.79
C LEU A 100 -15.72 2.39 26.19
N PRO A 101 -16.91 2.38 26.85
CA PRO A 101 -17.14 1.59 28.06
C PRO A 101 -16.82 0.11 27.84
N GLN A 102 -16.32 -0.56 28.86
CA GLN A 102 -15.83 -1.95 28.74
C GLN A 102 -16.90 -2.92 28.20
N GLU A 103 -18.17 -2.68 28.55
CA GLU A 103 -19.30 -3.50 28.10
C GLU A 103 -19.57 -3.41 26.60
N GLU A 104 -19.29 -2.26 25.98
CA GLU A 104 -19.53 -2.00 24.56
C GLU A 104 -18.37 -2.45 23.64
N ARG A 105 -17.17 -2.58 24.19
CA ARG A 105 -15.96 -2.90 23.43
C ARG A 105 -16.09 -4.16 22.59
N LYS A 106 -16.60 -5.24 23.18
CA LYS A 106 -16.78 -6.52 22.49
C LYS A 106 -17.77 -6.44 21.33
N ALA A 107 -18.87 -5.72 21.51
CA ALA A 107 -19.87 -5.53 20.46
C ALA A 107 -19.35 -4.66 19.34
N HIS A 108 -18.57 -3.62 19.67
CA HIS A 108 -17.89 -2.77 18.69
C HIS A 108 -16.90 -3.57 17.83
N LEU A 109 -16.01 -4.31 18.43
CA LEU A 109 -15.01 -5.14 17.74
C LEU A 109 -15.66 -6.15 16.79
N LYS A 110 -16.76 -6.78 17.19
CA LYS A 110 -17.50 -7.69 16.32
C LYS A 110 -18.10 -6.97 15.11
N ARG A 111 -18.62 -5.75 15.28
CA ARG A 111 -19.13 -4.93 14.16
C ARG A 111 -18.03 -4.53 13.20
N VAL A 112 -16.87 -4.09 13.71
CA VAL A 112 -15.70 -3.75 12.89
C VAL A 112 -15.23 -4.97 12.12
N GLU A 113 -15.09 -6.13 12.75
CA GLU A 113 -14.71 -7.38 12.10
C GLU A 113 -15.63 -7.70 10.91
N GLN A 114 -16.93 -7.64 11.10
CA GLN A 114 -17.89 -7.90 10.03
C GLN A 114 -17.81 -6.90 8.89
N SER A 115 -17.63 -5.62 9.21
CA SER A 115 -17.48 -4.55 8.24
C SER A 115 -16.21 -4.73 7.38
N VAL A 116 -15.07 -4.98 8.03
CA VAL A 116 -13.78 -5.21 7.36
C VAL A 116 -13.84 -6.44 6.46
N VAL A 117 -14.40 -7.55 6.94
CA VAL A 117 -14.57 -8.76 6.12
C VAL A 117 -15.44 -8.45 4.90
N LYS A 118 -16.57 -7.77 5.06
CA LYS A 118 -17.46 -7.42 3.96
C LYS A 118 -16.78 -6.53 2.92
N GLN A 119 -16.03 -5.52 3.37
CA GLN A 119 -15.36 -4.55 2.52
C GLN A 119 -14.18 -5.17 1.74
N TYR A 120 -13.35 -5.96 2.41
CA TYR A 120 -12.08 -6.44 1.82
C TYR A 120 -12.19 -7.83 1.18
N LYS A 121 -13.20 -8.63 1.51
CA LYS A 121 -13.42 -9.96 0.92
C LYS A 121 -13.38 -9.98 -0.64
N PRO A 122 -13.98 -9.01 -1.37
CA PRO A 122 -13.90 -8.99 -2.83
C PRO A 122 -12.48 -8.76 -3.35
N GLN A 123 -11.69 -7.91 -2.68
CA GLN A 123 -10.30 -7.63 -3.05
C GLN A 123 -9.41 -8.85 -2.78
N MET A 124 -9.62 -9.50 -1.64
CA MET A 124 -8.87 -10.68 -1.25
C MET A 124 -9.10 -11.86 -2.19
N LYS A 125 -10.34 -12.05 -2.68
CA LYS A 125 -10.64 -13.09 -3.68
C LYS A 125 -9.89 -12.91 -5.01
N LYS A 126 -9.39 -11.70 -5.31
CA LYS A 126 -8.59 -11.40 -6.50
C LYS A 126 -7.08 -11.67 -6.29
N LEU A 127 -6.67 -12.04 -5.10
CA LEU A 127 -5.29 -12.39 -4.80
C LEU A 127 -5.01 -13.84 -5.16
N THR A 128 -3.82 -14.08 -5.72
CA THR A 128 -3.32 -15.45 -5.85
C THR A 128 -2.94 -16.00 -4.48
N PHE A 129 -2.82 -17.31 -4.36
CA PHE A 129 -2.39 -17.98 -3.13
C PHE A 129 -1.05 -17.42 -2.57
N SER A 130 -0.07 -17.18 -3.47
CA SER A 130 1.22 -16.59 -3.09
C SER A 130 1.09 -15.15 -2.60
N GLN A 131 0.19 -14.36 -3.22
CA GLN A 131 -0.10 -12.99 -2.79
C GLN A 131 -0.82 -12.96 -1.44
N GLY A 132 -1.73 -13.89 -1.20
CA GLY A 132 -2.40 -14.00 0.09
C GLY A 132 -1.45 -14.38 1.23
N LYS A 133 -0.54 -15.33 0.99
CA LYS A 133 0.52 -15.64 1.98
C LYS A 133 1.43 -14.44 2.26
N LEU A 134 1.79 -13.70 1.22
CA LEU A 134 2.60 -12.49 1.36
C LEU A 134 1.85 -11.41 2.13
N LEU A 135 0.55 -11.23 1.87
CA LEU A 135 -0.29 -10.27 2.62
C LEU A 135 -0.27 -10.56 4.11
N ILE A 136 -0.45 -11.81 4.51
CA ILE A 136 -0.40 -12.20 5.93
C ILE A 136 0.95 -11.85 6.56
N LYS A 137 2.05 -12.17 5.87
CA LYS A 137 3.40 -11.83 6.31
C LYS A 137 3.62 -10.32 6.44
N LEU A 138 3.16 -9.55 5.45
CA LEU A 138 3.30 -8.09 5.49
C LEU A 138 2.39 -7.44 6.54
N VAL A 139 1.20 -7.97 6.78
CA VAL A 139 0.37 -7.52 7.90
C VAL A 139 1.04 -7.80 9.24
N ASP A 140 1.65 -8.96 9.39
CA ASP A 140 2.43 -9.29 10.59
C ASP A 140 3.61 -8.32 10.78
N ARG A 141 4.35 -8.02 9.71
CA ARG A 141 5.41 -7.00 9.69
C ARG A 141 4.88 -5.62 10.12
N GLU A 142 3.79 -5.19 9.54
CA GLU A 142 3.21 -3.86 9.81
C GLU A 142 2.63 -3.77 11.23
N CYS A 143 2.14 -4.88 11.79
CA CYS A 143 1.50 -4.95 13.09
C CYS A 143 2.44 -5.29 14.26
N HIS A 144 3.72 -5.60 14.02
CA HIS A 144 4.73 -5.81 15.08
C HIS A 144 5.07 -4.52 15.84
N SER A 145 4.33 -3.44 15.59
CA SER A 145 4.40 -2.21 16.34
C SER A 145 3.54 -2.28 17.62
N THR A 146 3.85 -1.39 18.57
CA THR A 146 3.14 -1.19 19.83
C THR A 146 1.62 -1.17 19.75
N ALA A 147 1.07 -0.79 18.57
CA ALA A 147 -0.38 -0.79 18.31
C ALA A 147 -0.99 -2.20 18.23
N TYR A 148 -0.25 -3.20 17.74
CA TYR A 148 -0.71 -4.59 17.74
C TYR A 148 -0.66 -5.20 19.13
N GLU A 149 0.38 -4.91 19.90
CA GLU A 149 0.49 -5.34 21.30
C GLU A 149 -0.62 -4.72 22.16
N ALA A 150 -0.90 -3.43 21.96
CA ALA A 150 -2.03 -2.77 22.60
C ALA A 150 -3.35 -3.43 22.23
N MET A 151 -3.57 -3.71 20.92
CA MET A 151 -4.79 -4.38 20.48
C MET A 151 -4.91 -5.80 21.03
N GLN A 152 -3.82 -6.56 21.12
CA GLN A 152 -3.81 -7.88 21.77
C GLN A 152 -4.15 -7.80 23.27
N ALA A 153 -3.66 -6.78 23.96
CA ALA A 153 -3.96 -6.55 25.37
C ALA A 153 -5.45 -6.24 25.60
N PHE A 154 -6.11 -5.54 24.66
CA PHE A 154 -7.53 -5.18 24.78
C PHE A 154 -8.51 -6.25 24.28
N ILE A 155 -8.13 -7.01 23.25
CA ILE A 155 -9.03 -7.99 22.59
C ILE A 155 -8.79 -9.40 23.14
N GLY A 156 -7.70 -9.60 23.87
CA GLY A 156 -7.21 -10.92 24.26
C GLY A 156 -6.53 -11.63 23.06
N PRO A 157 -6.06 -12.88 23.24
CA PRO A 157 -5.46 -13.62 22.16
C PRO A 157 -6.44 -13.68 20.99
N VAL A 158 -6.12 -12.94 19.92
CA VAL A 158 -6.98 -12.76 18.75
C VAL A 158 -7.14 -14.11 18.03
N ARG A 159 -8.02 -14.90 18.56
CA ARG A 159 -8.70 -15.96 17.80
C ARG A 159 -9.89 -15.36 17.07
N SER A 160 -9.74 -14.12 16.59
CA SER A 160 -10.84 -13.47 15.87
C SER A 160 -11.11 -14.27 14.59
N GLY A 161 -12.39 -14.45 14.27
CA GLY A 161 -12.83 -15.15 13.08
C GLY A 161 -12.23 -14.59 11.79
N MET A 162 -11.80 -13.32 11.80
CA MET A 162 -11.12 -12.66 10.70
C MET A 162 -9.78 -13.33 10.38
N TRP A 163 -8.90 -13.53 11.36
CA TRP A 163 -7.62 -14.23 11.16
C TRP A 163 -7.80 -15.70 10.82
N GLN A 164 -8.79 -16.36 11.41
CA GLN A 164 -9.13 -17.74 11.05
C GLN A 164 -9.66 -17.83 9.63
N ALA A 165 -10.51 -16.87 9.20
CA ALA A 165 -10.99 -16.82 7.82
C ALA A 165 -9.84 -16.55 6.82
N PHE A 166 -8.88 -15.68 7.16
CA PHE A 166 -7.68 -15.46 6.36
C PHE A 166 -6.79 -16.70 6.31
N ALA A 167 -6.49 -17.30 7.46
CA ALA A 167 -5.67 -18.51 7.52
C ALA A 167 -6.29 -19.68 6.76
N TRP A 168 -7.60 -19.85 6.87
CA TRP A 168 -8.33 -20.89 6.16
C TRP A 168 -8.32 -20.64 4.64
N MET A 169 -8.54 -19.39 4.20
CA MET A 169 -8.60 -19.03 2.78
C MET A 169 -7.25 -19.23 2.07
N PHE A 170 -6.14 -19.01 2.78
CA PHE A 170 -4.79 -19.08 2.20
C PHE A 170 -3.94 -20.23 2.73
N GLY A 171 -4.51 -21.12 3.56
CA GLY A 171 -3.79 -22.29 4.11
C GLY A 171 -2.47 -21.90 4.81
N ALA A 172 -2.36 -20.67 5.28
CA ALA A 172 -1.14 -20.15 5.83
C ALA A 172 -1.05 -20.47 7.33
N SER A 173 0.13 -20.92 7.74
CA SER A 173 0.44 -21.03 9.16
C SER A 173 0.72 -19.63 9.72
N LEU A 174 -0.20 -19.10 10.50
CA LEU A 174 -0.02 -17.84 11.25
C LEU A 174 1.01 -17.96 12.38
N LYS A 175 1.57 -19.17 12.58
CA LYS A 175 2.51 -19.45 13.68
C LYS A 175 3.94 -18.97 13.42
N LYS A 176 4.31 -18.72 12.15
CA LYS A 176 5.62 -18.16 11.81
C LYS A 176 5.45 -16.67 11.59
N GLY A 177 5.91 -15.88 12.54
CA GLY A 177 6.03 -14.43 12.43
C GLY A 177 6.90 -14.00 11.25
N TYR A 178 6.86 -12.72 10.94
CA TYR A 178 7.74 -12.11 9.94
C TYR A 178 9.15 -12.01 10.49
N ASP A 179 10.12 -12.53 9.73
CA ASP A 179 11.54 -12.57 10.11
C ASP A 179 12.36 -11.74 9.11
N ALA A 180 12.49 -10.45 9.42
CA ALA A 180 13.14 -9.46 8.55
C ALA A 180 14.63 -9.73 8.33
N GLU A 181 15.33 -10.30 9.32
CA GLU A 181 16.77 -10.57 9.26
C GLU A 181 17.09 -11.96 8.71
N GLY A 182 16.15 -12.88 8.82
CA GLY A 182 16.32 -14.28 8.42
C GLY A 182 15.57 -14.66 7.16
N THR A 183 14.49 -15.44 7.33
CA THR A 183 13.78 -16.07 6.19
C THR A 183 13.11 -15.05 5.26
N ASP A 184 12.72 -13.89 5.74
CA ASP A 184 12.04 -12.85 4.97
C ASP A 184 12.95 -11.68 4.56
N ARG A 185 14.28 -11.80 4.77
CA ARG A 185 15.26 -10.74 4.47
C ARG A 185 15.16 -10.21 3.03
N LEU A 186 14.96 -11.08 2.04
CA LEU A 186 14.81 -10.63 0.66
C LEU A 186 13.48 -9.89 0.44
N THR A 187 12.43 -10.31 1.12
CA THR A 187 11.14 -9.62 1.11
C THR A 187 11.26 -8.25 1.76
N GLU A 188 11.93 -8.15 2.92
CA GLU A 188 12.18 -6.89 3.62
C GLU A 188 12.95 -5.90 2.75
N ARG A 189 14.04 -6.35 2.11
CA ARG A 189 14.78 -5.51 1.15
C ARG A 189 13.85 -4.93 0.08
N VAL A 190 12.98 -5.76 -0.52
CA VAL A 190 12.03 -5.29 -1.55
C VAL A 190 11.01 -4.33 -0.96
N VAL A 191 10.49 -4.60 0.25
CA VAL A 191 9.54 -3.72 0.91
C VAL A 191 10.13 -2.35 1.16
N LEU A 192 11.31 -2.27 1.78
CA LEU A 192 12.01 -1.01 2.06
C LEU A 192 12.29 -0.20 0.78
N MET A 193 12.73 -0.86 -0.29
CA MET A 193 12.97 -0.20 -1.58
C MET A 193 11.67 0.29 -2.24
N VAL A 194 10.56 -0.44 -2.09
CA VAL A 194 9.24 -0.01 -2.58
C VAL A 194 8.72 1.17 -1.76
N GLU A 195 8.88 1.15 -0.45
CA GLU A 195 8.49 2.24 0.45
C GLU A 195 9.30 3.52 0.18
N ALA A 196 10.57 3.36 -0.17
CA ALA A 196 11.45 4.47 -0.54
C ALA A 196 11.26 4.95 -1.99
N GLY A 197 10.37 4.34 -2.77
CA GLY A 197 10.17 4.68 -4.19
C GLY A 197 11.33 4.29 -5.12
N GLN A 198 12.21 3.40 -4.67
CA GLN A 198 13.38 2.94 -5.44
C GLN A 198 13.05 1.77 -6.39
N LEU A 199 11.92 1.13 -6.21
CA LEU A 199 11.39 0.05 -7.05
C LEU A 199 10.01 0.39 -7.59
#